data_9d6e907bf7d036acc0d3de96080c5db4
#
_entry.id   9d6e907bf7d036acc0d3de96080c5db4
#
_cell.length_a   1.000
_cell.length_b   1.000
_cell.length_c   1.000
_cell.angle_alpha   90.00
_cell.angle_beta   90.00
_cell.angle_gamma   90.00
#
_symmetry.space_group_name_H-M   'P 1'
#
loop_
_entity.id
_entity.type
_entity.pdbx_description
1 polymer ?
#
loop_
_entity_poly.entity_id
_entity_poly.type
_entity_poly.pdbx_seq_one_letter_code
_entity_poly.pdbx_strand_id
1 'polypeptide(L)'
;MLQDRTKGEVWVFAEQEEGKLSDVPRELLGKGRELADRLGVRLGAVLIGGKGVEPLSAQLFEAGADVVHVIEDDELAVFRGKAYRHAFVELIKECDPQIVIFGATHMGRDLAPAVASALRCGLTADCTDLQIGDYTDKKCTCEDGSPKIVKDVLLQIRPAFGGNIIATIVNPYNWPQMATVREGVMKPLDPQPGKTGEVVRHASHLEGVEIPVEVLEIVRRHSTVNLKGARIIVAGGAGVGSKENFKLLYDLAEALGGAVGGSRAAVDLGYCEHERQIGQTGVTVRPALFISCGISGAVQHLAGMQDSAKIIAINTDKDAPIFKVAHYGIVGDLNVVIPKMIKAIKQKG
;
A
#
# COMPACT_ATOMS: atom_id res chain seq x y z
N MET A 1 17.70 -31.22 3.87
CA MET A 1 17.09 -30.95 5.18
C MET A 1 16.47 -29.58 5.11
N LEU A 2 15.14 -29.49 5.24
CA LEU A 2 14.48 -28.20 5.41
C LEU A 2 14.84 -27.72 6.81
N GLN A 3 15.70 -26.70 6.91
CA GLN A 3 16.01 -26.07 8.18
C GLN A 3 14.71 -25.49 8.74
N ASP A 4 14.47 -25.75 10.03
CA ASP A 4 13.41 -25.15 10.81
C ASP A 4 13.75 -23.66 10.99
N ARG A 5 13.28 -22.80 10.05
CA ARG A 5 13.66 -21.38 9.98
C ARG A 5 12.69 -20.47 10.76
N THR A 6 12.15 -20.94 11.85
CA THR A 6 11.19 -20.22 12.70
C THR A 6 11.80 -19.13 13.59
N LYS A 7 13.06 -18.70 13.32
CA LYS A 7 13.79 -17.76 14.21
C LYS A 7 14.33 -16.49 13.52
N GLY A 8 14.09 -16.32 12.23
CA GLY A 8 14.50 -15.11 11.50
C GLY A 8 13.56 -13.93 11.80
N GLU A 9 14.09 -12.73 11.71
CA GLU A 9 13.31 -11.49 11.90
C GLU A 9 12.18 -11.34 10.85
N VAL A 10 11.16 -10.57 11.20
CA VAL A 10 10.21 -10.02 10.25
C VAL A 10 10.70 -8.64 9.83
N TRP A 11 10.91 -8.44 8.54
CA TRP A 11 11.42 -7.18 8.01
C TRP A 11 10.37 -6.42 7.23
N VAL A 12 10.45 -5.09 7.36
CA VAL A 12 9.70 -4.13 6.55
C VAL A 12 10.68 -3.25 5.80
N PHE A 13 10.53 -3.14 4.47
CA PHE A 13 11.28 -2.17 3.70
C PHE A 13 10.79 -0.76 4.04
N ALA A 14 11.68 0.05 4.61
CA ALA A 14 11.43 1.44 4.98
C ALA A 14 11.66 2.35 3.78
N GLU A 15 10.66 2.42 2.89
CA GLU A 15 10.70 3.28 1.72
C GLU A 15 10.84 4.74 2.12
N GLN A 16 11.85 5.38 1.59
CA GLN A 16 12.15 6.79 1.80
C GLN A 16 12.50 7.46 0.47
N GLU A 17 12.32 8.76 0.40
CA GLU A 17 12.69 9.57 -0.73
C GLU A 17 13.28 10.89 -0.24
N GLU A 18 14.51 11.21 -0.67
CA GLU A 18 15.25 12.43 -0.25
C GLU A 18 15.30 12.65 1.26
N GLY A 19 15.52 11.58 2.03
CA GLY A 19 15.61 11.68 3.47
C GLY A 19 14.25 11.90 4.16
N LYS A 20 13.14 11.58 3.49
CA LYS A 20 11.79 11.59 4.08
C LYS A 20 11.18 10.20 3.99
N LEU A 21 10.78 9.66 5.13
CA LEU A 21 10.06 8.39 5.19
C LEU A 21 8.68 8.55 4.56
N SER A 22 8.28 7.61 3.70
CA SER A 22 6.90 7.55 3.20
C SER A 22 5.94 7.05 4.30
N ASP A 23 4.63 7.19 4.09
CA ASP A 23 3.65 6.74 5.10
C ASP A 23 3.50 5.22 5.14
N VAL A 24 3.74 4.54 4.02
CA VAL A 24 3.54 3.09 3.86
C VAL A 24 4.36 2.25 4.84
N PRO A 25 5.65 2.49 5.10
CA PRO A 25 6.40 1.77 6.11
C PRO A 25 5.76 1.76 7.49
N ARG A 26 5.09 2.85 7.91
CA ARG A 26 4.39 2.92 9.21
C ARG A 26 3.21 1.96 9.28
N GLU A 27 2.44 1.85 8.20
CA GLU A 27 1.35 0.88 8.08
C GLU A 27 1.90 -0.56 8.15
N LEU A 28 2.99 -0.81 7.41
CA LEU A 28 3.62 -2.13 7.35
C LEU A 28 4.28 -2.55 8.66
N LEU A 29 4.87 -1.60 9.41
CA LEU A 29 5.40 -1.88 10.74
C LEU A 29 4.29 -2.28 11.72
N GLY A 30 3.09 -1.70 11.60
CA GLY A 30 1.92 -2.15 12.36
C GLY A 30 1.60 -3.63 12.13
N LYS A 31 1.49 -4.06 10.87
CA LYS A 31 1.26 -5.46 10.53
C LYS A 31 2.46 -6.34 10.85
N GLY A 32 3.67 -5.85 10.56
CA GLY A 32 4.92 -6.55 10.90
C GLY A 32 5.03 -6.86 12.40
N ARG A 33 4.55 -5.96 13.28
CA ARG A 33 4.52 -6.19 14.72
C ARG A 33 3.61 -7.36 15.09
N GLU A 34 2.41 -7.42 14.53
CA GLU A 34 1.50 -8.55 14.75
C GLU A 34 2.14 -9.90 14.35
N LEU A 35 2.82 -9.92 13.18
CA LEU A 35 3.49 -11.12 12.69
C LEU A 35 4.69 -11.50 13.55
N ALA A 36 5.53 -10.54 13.92
CA ALA A 36 6.72 -10.74 14.74
C ALA A 36 6.35 -11.25 16.14
N ASP A 37 5.32 -10.66 16.77
CA ASP A 37 4.81 -11.10 18.08
C ASP A 37 4.26 -12.53 18.02
N ARG A 38 3.54 -12.87 16.93
CA ARG A 38 3.02 -14.23 16.73
C ARG A 38 4.12 -15.27 16.58
N LEU A 39 5.24 -14.89 15.95
CA LEU A 39 6.43 -15.74 15.74
C LEU A 39 7.39 -15.72 16.94
N GLY A 40 7.27 -14.75 17.84
CA GLY A 40 8.20 -14.56 18.96
C GLY A 40 9.60 -14.07 18.49
N VAL A 41 9.66 -13.26 17.43
CA VAL A 41 10.89 -12.74 16.81
C VAL A 41 10.90 -11.21 16.80
N ARG A 42 12.05 -10.61 16.48
CA ARG A 42 12.18 -9.16 16.35
C ARG A 42 11.54 -8.64 15.06
N LEU A 43 11.03 -7.40 15.13
CA LEU A 43 10.59 -6.63 13.97
C LEU A 43 11.74 -5.72 13.51
N GLY A 44 12.26 -5.99 12.32
CA GLY A 44 13.28 -5.18 11.67
C GLY A 44 12.69 -4.22 10.63
N ALA A 45 13.30 -3.05 10.49
CA ALA A 45 13.08 -2.16 9.36
C ALA A 45 14.37 -2.07 8.54
N VAL A 46 14.27 -2.19 7.21
CA VAL A 46 15.41 -2.05 6.30
C VAL A 46 15.37 -0.66 5.67
N LEU A 47 16.32 0.18 6.01
CA LEU A 47 16.46 1.56 5.56
C LEU A 47 17.66 1.67 4.63
N ILE A 48 17.40 1.95 3.35
CA ILE A 48 18.42 2.09 2.30
C ILE A 48 18.36 3.50 1.73
N GLY A 49 19.52 4.13 1.57
CA GLY A 49 19.56 5.47 0.98
C GLY A 49 20.95 6.06 0.87
N GLY A 50 21.00 7.33 0.50
CA GLY A 50 22.23 8.13 0.50
C GLY A 50 22.74 8.41 1.91
N LYS A 51 23.96 8.92 2.00
CA LYS A 51 24.54 9.34 3.29
C LYS A 51 23.62 10.30 4.03
N GLY A 52 23.42 10.07 5.33
CA GLY A 52 22.57 10.88 6.20
C GLY A 52 21.11 10.40 6.25
N VAL A 53 20.79 9.18 5.80
CA VAL A 53 19.44 8.61 5.93
C VAL A 53 19.19 8.00 7.33
N GLU A 54 20.23 7.62 8.05
CA GLU A 54 20.15 6.96 9.36
C GLU A 54 19.25 7.68 10.40
N PRO A 55 19.19 9.02 10.51
CA PRO A 55 18.30 9.70 11.45
C PRO A 55 16.82 9.35 11.31
N LEU A 56 16.38 8.84 10.14
CA LEU A 56 15.02 8.33 9.97
C LEU A 56 14.71 7.10 10.82
N SER A 57 15.74 6.43 11.36
CA SER A 57 15.59 5.29 12.26
C SER A 57 14.75 5.65 13.50
N ALA A 58 14.84 6.87 14.00
CA ALA A 58 14.03 7.33 15.12
C ALA A 58 12.52 7.22 14.83
N GLN A 59 12.10 7.62 13.62
CA GLN A 59 10.69 7.52 13.21
C GLN A 59 10.24 6.05 13.04
N LEU A 60 11.15 5.16 12.64
CA LEU A 60 10.87 3.73 12.49
C LEU A 60 10.72 3.04 13.85
N PHE A 61 11.52 3.44 14.86
CA PHE A 61 11.34 2.97 16.22
C PHE A 61 10.01 3.44 16.81
N GLU A 62 9.66 4.71 16.65
CA GLU A 62 8.37 5.25 17.08
C GLU A 62 7.18 4.54 16.40
N ALA A 63 7.37 4.05 15.17
CA ALA A 63 6.38 3.27 14.43
C ALA A 63 6.36 1.79 14.80
N GLY A 64 7.24 1.30 15.69
CA GLY A 64 7.17 -0.05 16.24
C GLY A 64 8.36 -0.96 15.97
N ALA A 65 9.36 -0.57 15.16
CA ALA A 65 10.55 -1.39 14.92
C ALA A 65 11.34 -1.65 16.21
N ASP A 66 11.99 -2.82 16.30
CA ASP A 66 12.93 -3.19 17.35
C ASP A 66 14.37 -2.96 16.89
N VAL A 67 14.62 -3.17 15.60
CA VAL A 67 15.92 -2.99 14.96
C VAL A 67 15.76 -2.28 13.63
N VAL A 68 16.72 -1.41 13.29
CA VAL A 68 16.80 -0.79 11.95
C VAL A 68 18.12 -1.16 11.30
N HIS A 69 18.02 -1.89 10.20
CA HIS A 69 19.16 -2.24 9.34
C HIS A 69 19.37 -1.10 8.35
N VAL A 70 20.51 -0.40 8.45
CA VAL A 70 20.80 0.79 7.66
C VAL A 70 21.89 0.47 6.64
N ILE A 71 21.64 0.81 5.38
CA ILE A 71 22.63 0.81 4.30
C ILE A 71 22.71 2.23 3.73
N GLU A 72 23.87 2.87 3.90
CA GLU A 72 24.13 4.21 3.37
C GLU A 72 25.22 4.15 2.30
N ASP A 73 24.92 4.67 1.12
CA ASP A 73 25.89 4.82 0.02
C ASP A 73 25.44 5.95 -0.90
N ASP A 74 26.39 6.72 -1.45
CA ASP A 74 26.08 7.79 -2.39
C ASP A 74 25.37 7.27 -3.66
N GLU A 75 25.70 6.04 -4.09
CA GLU A 75 25.04 5.34 -5.18
C GLU A 75 23.58 4.94 -4.89
N LEU A 76 23.16 5.00 -3.63
CA LEU A 76 21.80 4.72 -3.16
C LEU A 76 21.01 5.99 -2.83
N ALA A 77 21.56 7.19 -3.08
CA ALA A 77 20.88 8.46 -2.82
C ALA A 77 19.58 8.60 -3.64
N VAL A 78 19.56 8.04 -4.85
CA VAL A 78 18.39 8.00 -5.73
C VAL A 78 18.07 6.53 -6.04
N PHE A 79 16.78 6.19 -6.04
CA PHE A 79 16.35 4.83 -6.34
C PHE A 79 16.77 4.41 -7.75
N ARG A 80 17.58 3.37 -7.82
CA ARG A 80 17.94 2.63 -9.04
C ARG A 80 17.78 1.15 -8.76
N GLY A 81 16.84 0.51 -9.43
CA GLY A 81 16.40 -0.85 -9.12
C GLY A 81 17.55 -1.87 -9.00
N LYS A 82 18.60 -1.78 -9.85
CA LYS A 82 19.75 -2.71 -9.80
C LYS A 82 20.61 -2.49 -8.55
N ALA A 83 20.89 -1.24 -8.16
CA ALA A 83 21.69 -0.91 -6.99
C ALA A 83 20.97 -1.33 -5.70
N TYR A 84 19.72 -0.91 -5.54
CA TYR A 84 18.88 -1.29 -4.39
C TYR A 84 18.70 -2.79 -4.26
N ARG A 85 18.41 -3.49 -5.39
CA ARG A 85 18.30 -4.94 -5.41
C ARG A 85 19.58 -5.61 -4.92
N HIS A 86 20.76 -5.15 -5.40
CA HIS A 86 22.03 -5.75 -5.01
C HIS A 86 22.26 -5.61 -3.51
N ALA A 87 22.19 -4.38 -2.98
CA ALA A 87 22.36 -4.11 -1.56
C ALA A 87 21.37 -4.90 -0.69
N PHE A 88 20.09 -4.95 -1.10
CA PHE A 88 19.06 -5.67 -0.35
C PHE A 88 19.27 -7.19 -0.35
N VAL A 89 19.69 -7.76 -1.49
CA VAL A 89 19.97 -9.21 -1.62
C VAL A 89 21.16 -9.61 -0.74
N GLU A 90 22.23 -8.82 -0.73
CA GLU A 90 23.41 -9.13 0.12
C GLU A 90 23.02 -9.02 1.60
N LEU A 91 22.27 -8.01 2.00
CA LEU A 91 21.75 -7.89 3.36
C LEU A 91 20.89 -9.11 3.78
N ILE A 92 19.99 -9.58 2.90
CA ILE A 92 19.19 -10.79 3.18
C ILE A 92 20.06 -12.02 3.37
N LYS A 93 21.11 -12.19 2.56
CA LYS A 93 22.04 -13.31 2.68
C LYS A 93 22.85 -13.26 3.99
N GLU A 94 23.19 -12.06 4.44
CA GLU A 94 23.94 -11.85 5.68
C GLU A 94 23.07 -12.14 6.92
N CYS A 95 21.85 -11.65 6.94
CA CYS A 95 20.99 -11.66 8.14
C CYS A 95 19.93 -12.76 8.18
N ASP A 96 19.63 -13.39 7.04
CA ASP A 96 18.68 -14.51 6.87
C ASP A 96 17.29 -14.26 7.53
N PRO A 97 16.55 -13.18 7.15
CA PRO A 97 15.23 -12.90 7.70
C PRO A 97 14.21 -13.97 7.30
N GLN A 98 13.19 -14.19 8.13
CA GLN A 98 12.13 -15.14 7.84
C GLN A 98 11.08 -14.56 6.88
N ILE A 99 10.73 -13.30 7.07
CA ILE A 99 9.69 -12.61 6.29
C ILE A 99 10.22 -11.25 5.88
N VAL A 100 9.94 -10.83 4.63
CA VAL A 100 10.25 -9.48 4.13
C VAL A 100 9.01 -8.89 3.47
N ILE A 101 8.58 -7.73 3.96
CA ILE A 101 7.37 -7.04 3.52
C ILE A 101 7.74 -5.73 2.85
N PHE A 102 7.16 -5.49 1.67
CA PHE A 102 7.30 -4.26 0.91
C PHE A 102 5.94 -3.58 0.74
N GLY A 103 5.90 -2.27 0.55
CA GLY A 103 4.72 -1.58 0.05
C GLY A 103 4.48 -1.93 -1.43
N ALA A 104 3.23 -2.01 -1.86
CA ALA A 104 2.89 -2.11 -3.28
C ALA A 104 2.92 -0.72 -3.96
N THR A 105 3.90 0.09 -3.61
CA THR A 105 4.26 1.39 -4.19
C THR A 105 4.95 1.20 -5.54
N HIS A 106 5.26 2.28 -6.23
CA HIS A 106 6.07 2.21 -7.46
C HIS A 106 7.44 1.60 -7.19
N MET A 107 8.12 2.02 -6.10
CA MET A 107 9.42 1.49 -5.72
C MET A 107 9.33 0.02 -5.28
N GLY A 108 8.37 -0.32 -4.41
CA GLY A 108 8.23 -1.69 -3.93
C GLY A 108 7.82 -2.69 -5.01
N ARG A 109 7.01 -2.28 -5.99
CA ARG A 109 6.62 -3.12 -7.15
C ARG A 109 7.77 -3.38 -8.12
N ASP A 110 8.79 -2.53 -8.15
CA ASP A 110 10.02 -2.76 -8.91
C ASP A 110 11.02 -3.60 -8.10
N LEU A 111 11.27 -3.21 -6.86
CA LEU A 111 12.31 -3.80 -6.01
C LEU A 111 11.96 -5.23 -5.55
N ALA A 112 10.76 -5.46 -5.01
CA ALA A 112 10.42 -6.73 -4.39
C ALA A 112 10.52 -7.93 -5.36
N PRO A 113 9.97 -7.89 -6.61
CA PRO A 113 10.13 -9.00 -7.55
C PRO A 113 11.57 -9.19 -8.01
N ALA A 114 12.35 -8.11 -8.12
CA ALA A 114 13.76 -8.19 -8.48
C ALA A 114 14.58 -8.89 -7.39
N VAL A 115 14.32 -8.62 -6.11
CA VAL A 115 14.91 -9.28 -4.95
C VAL A 115 14.48 -10.76 -4.89
N ALA A 116 13.17 -11.03 -4.99
CA ALA A 116 12.62 -12.39 -4.96
C ALA A 116 13.21 -13.27 -6.07
N SER A 117 13.34 -12.74 -7.28
CA SER A 117 13.95 -13.44 -8.42
C SER A 117 15.43 -13.77 -8.16
N ALA A 118 16.19 -12.83 -7.62
CA ALA A 118 17.60 -13.03 -7.30
C ALA A 118 17.82 -14.12 -6.23
N LEU A 119 16.94 -14.17 -5.24
CA LEU A 119 16.98 -15.17 -4.15
C LEU A 119 16.26 -16.48 -4.52
N ARG A 120 15.55 -16.52 -5.64
CA ARG A 120 14.71 -17.66 -6.06
C ARG A 120 13.66 -18.03 -5.01
N CYS A 121 13.10 -17.04 -4.34
CA CYS A 121 12.01 -17.22 -3.37
C CYS A 121 10.67 -16.76 -3.94
N GLY A 122 9.57 -17.15 -3.26
CA GLY A 122 8.23 -16.76 -3.69
C GLY A 122 7.89 -15.34 -3.24
N LEU A 123 7.15 -14.62 -4.08
CA LEU A 123 6.60 -13.29 -3.78
C LEU A 123 5.13 -13.25 -4.15
N THR A 124 4.28 -12.83 -3.22
CA THR A 124 2.88 -12.51 -3.53
C THR A 124 2.70 -11.00 -3.61
N ALA A 125 2.19 -10.54 -4.75
CA ALA A 125 2.01 -9.12 -5.00
C ALA A 125 0.62 -8.63 -4.58
N ASP A 126 0.55 -7.38 -4.08
CA ASP A 126 -0.67 -6.62 -3.84
C ASP A 126 -1.60 -7.28 -2.80
N CYS A 127 -1.01 -7.78 -1.71
CA CYS A 127 -1.74 -8.36 -0.59
C CYS A 127 -2.59 -7.32 0.13
N THR A 128 -3.73 -7.77 0.65
CA THR A 128 -4.62 -6.96 1.48
C THR A 128 -4.63 -7.39 2.93
N ASP A 129 -4.10 -8.59 3.24
CA ASP A 129 -3.83 -9.03 4.60
C ASP A 129 -2.68 -10.06 4.62
N LEU A 130 -2.04 -10.18 5.78
CA LEU A 130 -0.96 -11.11 6.07
C LEU A 130 -1.23 -11.76 7.43
N GLN A 131 -1.06 -13.08 7.53
CA GLN A 131 -1.29 -13.83 8.77
C GLN A 131 -0.22 -14.92 8.93
N ILE A 132 0.00 -15.39 10.15
CA ILE A 132 0.82 -16.59 10.42
C ILE A 132 -0.12 -17.77 10.69
N GLY A 133 0.15 -18.87 10.01
CA GLY A 133 -0.62 -20.11 10.20
C GLY A 133 0.13 -21.35 9.72
N ASP A 134 -0.49 -22.51 9.89
CA ASP A 134 0.05 -23.78 9.47
C ASP A 134 -0.44 -24.16 8.07
N TYR A 135 0.45 -24.69 7.26
CA TYR A 135 0.12 -25.20 5.93
C TYR A 135 0.23 -26.70 5.88
N THR A 136 -0.86 -27.37 5.50
CA THR A 136 -0.87 -28.82 5.26
C THR A 136 -0.58 -29.12 3.80
N ASP A 137 0.61 -29.66 3.51
CA ASP A 137 0.96 -30.09 2.16
C ASP A 137 0.35 -31.44 1.83
N LYS A 138 -0.69 -31.44 1.01
CA LYS A 138 -1.38 -32.66 0.58
C LYS A 138 -0.59 -33.49 -0.44
N LYS A 139 0.50 -32.95 -0.98
CA LYS A 139 1.36 -33.61 -1.99
C LYS A 139 2.57 -34.29 -1.35
N CYS A 140 2.93 -33.89 -0.14
CA CYS A 140 4.05 -34.48 0.60
C CYS A 140 3.50 -35.19 1.83
N THR A 141 3.92 -36.43 2.02
CA THR A 141 3.59 -37.23 3.21
C THR A 141 4.85 -37.44 4.06
N CYS A 142 4.65 -37.50 5.37
CA CYS A 142 5.68 -37.94 6.31
C CYS A 142 5.93 -39.45 6.19
N GLU A 143 6.97 -39.96 6.84
CA GLU A 143 7.32 -41.39 6.82
C GLU A 143 6.20 -42.30 7.37
N ASP A 144 5.36 -41.76 8.22
CA ASP A 144 4.16 -42.44 8.80
C ASP A 144 2.91 -42.36 7.90
N GLY A 145 3.01 -41.78 6.70
CA GLY A 145 1.92 -41.59 5.75
C GLY A 145 0.98 -40.41 6.05
N SER A 146 1.22 -39.65 7.11
CA SER A 146 0.46 -38.42 7.40
C SER A 146 0.84 -37.27 6.46
N PRO A 147 -0.09 -36.32 6.16
CA PRO A 147 0.23 -35.13 5.41
C PRO A 147 1.30 -34.29 6.13
N LYS A 148 2.28 -33.76 5.36
CA LYS A 148 3.31 -32.89 5.93
C LYS A 148 2.71 -31.55 6.33
N ILE A 149 2.88 -31.18 7.60
CA ILE A 149 2.48 -29.86 8.13
C ILE A 149 3.73 -28.98 8.22
N VAL A 150 3.69 -27.82 7.54
CA VAL A 150 4.69 -26.76 7.69
C VAL A 150 4.10 -25.70 8.60
N LYS A 151 4.73 -25.52 9.76
CA LYS A 151 4.24 -24.59 10.79
C LYS A 151 4.72 -23.16 10.53
N ASP A 152 3.97 -22.20 11.06
CA ASP A 152 4.35 -20.80 11.15
C ASP A 152 4.72 -20.18 9.80
N VAL A 153 3.99 -20.52 8.73
CA VAL A 153 4.16 -19.94 7.40
C VAL A 153 3.37 -18.65 7.24
N LEU A 154 3.88 -17.75 6.39
CA LEU A 154 3.16 -16.54 6.03
C LEU A 154 2.00 -16.87 5.08
N LEU A 155 0.78 -16.63 5.54
CA LEU A 155 -0.44 -16.67 4.74
C LEU A 155 -0.64 -15.32 4.07
N GLN A 156 -0.52 -15.28 2.75
CA GLN A 156 -0.52 -14.06 1.96
C GLN A 156 -1.89 -13.93 1.28
N ILE A 157 -2.69 -13.01 1.77
CA ILE A 157 -4.10 -12.87 1.39
C ILE A 157 -4.23 -11.73 0.39
N ARG A 158 -4.79 -12.03 -0.78
CA ARG A 158 -5.03 -11.04 -1.82
C ARG A 158 -6.35 -11.26 -2.54
N PRO A 159 -7.00 -10.20 -3.03
CA PRO A 159 -8.13 -10.34 -3.93
C PRO A 159 -7.66 -10.85 -5.30
N ALA A 160 -8.45 -11.73 -5.87
CA ALA A 160 -8.27 -12.29 -7.21
C ALA A 160 -9.54 -12.06 -8.05
N PHE A 161 -9.44 -12.20 -9.37
CA PHE A 161 -10.56 -12.09 -10.31
C PHE A 161 -11.42 -10.84 -10.09
N GLY A 162 -10.78 -9.65 -10.03
CA GLY A 162 -11.48 -8.39 -9.87
C GLY A 162 -12.07 -8.14 -8.47
N GLY A 163 -11.62 -8.88 -7.45
CA GLY A 163 -12.05 -8.71 -6.06
C GLY A 163 -13.18 -9.66 -5.63
N ASN A 164 -13.70 -10.49 -6.52
CA ASN A 164 -14.79 -11.42 -6.21
C ASN A 164 -14.34 -12.67 -5.44
N ILE A 165 -13.05 -12.96 -5.44
CA ILE A 165 -12.45 -14.11 -4.76
C ILE A 165 -11.27 -13.63 -3.93
N ILE A 166 -11.15 -14.15 -2.71
CA ILE A 166 -9.97 -13.95 -1.87
C ILE A 166 -9.11 -15.20 -1.97
N ALA A 167 -7.87 -15.04 -2.39
CA ALA A 167 -6.89 -16.11 -2.46
C ALA A 167 -5.91 -16.02 -1.30
N THR A 168 -5.68 -17.12 -0.61
CA THR A 168 -4.59 -17.27 0.36
C THR A 168 -3.45 -18.03 -0.32
N ILE A 169 -2.30 -17.38 -0.46
CA ILE A 169 -1.12 -17.92 -1.10
C ILE A 169 -0.07 -18.23 -0.03
N VAL A 170 0.63 -19.33 -0.17
CA VAL A 170 1.71 -19.75 0.74
C VAL A 170 2.95 -20.16 -0.04
N ASN A 171 4.11 -19.83 0.49
CA ASN A 171 5.43 -20.23 -0.02
C ASN A 171 6.17 -21.03 1.07
N PRO A 172 5.79 -22.31 1.30
CA PRO A 172 6.20 -23.03 2.52
C PRO A 172 7.64 -23.54 2.53
N TYR A 173 8.37 -23.47 1.42
CA TYR A 173 9.66 -24.13 1.27
C TYR A 173 10.83 -23.21 0.90
N ASN A 174 10.58 -21.93 0.62
CA ASN A 174 11.60 -20.98 0.22
C ASN A 174 11.56 -19.74 1.11
N TRP A 175 12.72 -19.24 1.51
CA TRP A 175 12.88 -18.08 2.37
C TRP A 175 13.78 -17.01 1.71
N PRO A 176 13.60 -15.74 2.12
CA PRO A 176 12.50 -15.27 2.96
C PRO A 176 11.14 -15.42 2.29
N GLN A 177 10.06 -15.45 3.08
CA GLN A 177 8.71 -15.37 2.55
C GLN A 177 8.40 -13.90 2.27
N MET A 178 8.11 -13.56 1.03
CA MET A 178 8.00 -12.17 0.61
C MET A 178 6.61 -11.80 0.14
N ALA A 179 6.18 -10.57 0.49
CA ALA A 179 4.93 -10.00 0.03
C ALA A 179 5.07 -8.52 -0.28
N THR A 180 4.36 -8.03 -1.30
CA THR A 180 4.02 -6.61 -1.38
C THR A 180 2.61 -6.40 -0.88
N VAL A 181 2.39 -5.35 -0.09
CA VAL A 181 1.11 -5.03 0.54
C VAL A 181 0.56 -3.75 -0.05
N ARG A 182 -0.72 -3.77 -0.40
CA ARG A 182 -1.41 -2.60 -0.94
C ARG A 182 -1.38 -1.45 0.07
N GLU A 183 -1.13 -0.25 -0.41
CA GLU A 183 -1.15 0.96 0.40
C GLU A 183 -2.53 1.23 1.00
N GLY A 184 -2.56 1.72 2.24
CA GLY A 184 -3.79 2.12 2.93
C GLY A 184 -4.64 0.95 3.45
N VAL A 185 -4.17 -0.31 3.38
CA VAL A 185 -4.94 -1.47 3.88
C VAL A 185 -4.53 -1.91 5.28
N MET A 186 -3.29 -1.66 5.68
CA MET A 186 -2.81 -1.98 7.03
C MET A 186 -2.97 -0.76 7.96
N LYS A 187 -3.11 -1.03 9.24
CA LYS A 187 -3.21 0.03 10.24
C LYS A 187 -1.84 0.28 10.85
N PRO A 188 -1.35 1.52 10.84
CA PRO A 188 -0.16 1.86 11.61
C PRO A 188 -0.45 1.68 13.11
N LEU A 189 0.61 1.42 13.89
CA LEU A 189 0.53 1.52 15.35
C LEU A 189 0.36 2.99 15.77
N ASP A 190 -0.21 3.19 16.95
CA ASP A 190 -0.14 4.50 17.59
C ASP A 190 1.33 4.84 17.81
N PRO A 191 1.77 6.06 17.43
CA PRO A 191 3.15 6.47 17.61
C PRO A 191 3.62 6.29 19.06
N GLN A 192 4.84 5.77 19.24
CA GLN A 192 5.47 5.56 20.54
C GLN A 192 6.61 6.58 20.73
N PRO A 193 6.31 7.84 21.10
CA PRO A 193 7.32 8.89 21.18
C PRO A 193 8.46 8.50 22.13
N GLY A 194 9.70 8.68 21.66
CA GLY A 194 10.89 8.37 22.45
C GLY A 194 11.25 6.88 22.53
N LYS A 195 10.54 5.99 21.82
CA LYS A 195 10.97 4.60 21.68
C LYS A 195 12.30 4.57 20.93
N THR A 196 13.25 3.82 21.48
CA THR A 196 14.57 3.56 20.88
C THR A 196 14.71 2.08 20.56
N GLY A 197 15.65 1.74 19.72
CA GLY A 197 15.97 0.37 19.35
C GLY A 197 17.42 0.25 18.89
N GLU A 198 17.76 -0.86 18.29
CA GLU A 198 19.10 -1.16 17.78
C GLU A 198 19.23 -0.66 16.33
N VAL A 199 20.30 0.10 16.02
CA VAL A 199 20.69 0.45 14.67
C VAL A 199 21.86 -0.42 14.26
N VAL A 200 21.69 -1.21 13.21
CA VAL A 200 22.73 -2.07 12.63
C VAL A 200 23.11 -1.52 11.27
N ARG A 201 24.37 -1.13 11.10
CA ARG A 201 24.90 -0.60 9.85
C ARG A 201 25.51 -1.70 9.03
N HIS A 202 25.16 -1.73 7.74
CA HIS A 202 25.67 -2.72 6.79
C HIS A 202 26.37 -2.04 5.61
N ALA A 203 27.31 -2.76 4.99
CA ALA A 203 27.94 -2.29 3.76
C ALA A 203 26.96 -2.38 2.58
N SER A 204 27.07 -1.48 1.62
CA SER A 204 26.28 -1.50 0.40
C SER A 204 26.64 -2.65 -0.57
N HIS A 205 27.87 -3.15 -0.48
CA HIS A 205 28.46 -4.14 -1.39
C HIS A 205 28.40 -3.72 -2.87
N LEU A 206 28.40 -2.41 -3.16
CA LEU A 206 28.32 -1.88 -4.53
C LEU A 206 29.69 -1.73 -5.21
N GLU A 207 30.80 -1.95 -4.50
CA GLU A 207 32.14 -1.91 -5.12
C GLU A 207 32.24 -2.89 -6.29
N GLY A 208 32.57 -2.35 -7.48
CA GLY A 208 32.70 -3.15 -8.70
C GLY A 208 31.38 -3.63 -9.33
N VAL A 209 30.25 -3.23 -8.78
CA VAL A 209 28.92 -3.53 -9.35
C VAL A 209 28.62 -2.52 -10.46
N GLU A 210 28.47 -3.00 -11.69
CA GLU A 210 28.04 -2.17 -12.80
C GLU A 210 26.58 -1.72 -12.61
N ILE A 211 26.36 -0.43 -12.49
CA ILE A 211 25.02 0.21 -12.44
C ILE A 211 24.80 0.88 -13.80
N PRO A 212 24.02 0.26 -14.71
CA PRO A 212 23.93 0.68 -16.10
C PRO A 212 23.06 1.91 -16.33
N VAL A 213 22.45 2.48 -15.28
CA VAL A 213 21.53 3.60 -15.36
C VAL A 213 22.05 4.76 -14.51
N GLU A 214 22.18 5.91 -15.11
CA GLU A 214 22.46 7.19 -14.46
C GLU A 214 21.19 8.04 -14.43
N VAL A 215 20.90 8.66 -13.29
CA VAL A 215 19.79 9.60 -13.15
C VAL A 215 20.30 10.99 -13.46
N LEU A 216 19.90 11.54 -14.62
CA LEU A 216 20.33 12.88 -15.05
C LEU A 216 19.47 13.98 -14.42
N GLU A 217 18.16 13.74 -14.26
CA GLU A 217 17.22 14.73 -13.74
C GLU A 217 16.02 14.03 -13.10
N ILE A 218 15.52 14.58 -12.01
CA ILE A 218 14.27 14.17 -11.36
C ILE A 218 13.25 15.29 -11.53
N VAL A 219 12.27 15.09 -12.41
CA VAL A 219 11.17 16.03 -12.61
C VAL A 219 9.99 15.62 -11.73
N ARG A 220 9.74 16.38 -10.69
CA ARG A 220 8.59 16.11 -9.78
C ARG A 220 7.39 16.93 -10.19
N ARG A 221 6.27 16.27 -10.33
CA ARG A 221 4.98 16.93 -10.36
C ARG A 221 4.45 17.00 -8.93
N HIS A 222 4.34 18.20 -8.38
CA HIS A 222 3.65 18.36 -7.11
C HIS A 222 2.17 18.00 -7.31
N SER A 223 1.73 16.93 -6.66
CA SER A 223 0.29 16.65 -6.61
C SER A 223 -0.40 17.80 -5.89
N THR A 224 -1.32 18.47 -6.57
CA THR A 224 -2.09 19.59 -6.02
C THR A 224 -3.18 19.11 -5.06
N VAL A 225 -3.37 17.78 -4.92
CA VAL A 225 -4.49 17.20 -4.16
C VAL A 225 -4.03 16.02 -3.31
N ASN A 226 -4.16 16.17 -2.00
CA ASN A 226 -3.98 15.05 -1.07
C ASN A 226 -5.32 14.32 -0.86
N LEU A 227 -5.65 13.38 -1.73
CA LEU A 227 -6.86 12.55 -1.59
C LEU A 227 -6.78 11.58 -0.41
N LYS A 228 -5.59 11.04 -0.10
CA LYS A 228 -5.41 10.07 1.01
C LYS A 228 -5.70 10.70 2.37
N GLY A 229 -5.31 11.95 2.58
CA GLY A 229 -5.51 12.68 3.82
C GLY A 229 -6.86 13.41 3.93
N ALA A 230 -7.66 13.43 2.86
CA ALA A 230 -8.92 14.17 2.86
C ALA A 230 -10.01 13.47 3.70
N ARG A 231 -10.59 14.18 4.67
CA ARG A 231 -11.71 13.68 5.48
C ARG A 231 -13.02 13.57 4.70
N ILE A 232 -13.20 14.41 3.69
CA ILE A 232 -14.38 14.44 2.83
C ILE A 232 -13.91 14.41 1.39
N ILE A 233 -14.48 13.52 0.58
CA ILE A 233 -14.20 13.43 -0.86
C ILE A 233 -15.50 13.46 -1.64
N VAL A 234 -15.55 14.34 -2.64
CA VAL A 234 -16.61 14.40 -3.65
C VAL A 234 -16.02 13.84 -4.95
N ALA A 235 -16.53 12.71 -5.43
CA ALA A 235 -15.98 12.03 -6.61
C ALA A 235 -16.98 12.02 -7.77
N GLY A 236 -16.47 12.32 -8.98
CA GLY A 236 -17.25 12.31 -10.21
C GLY A 236 -16.97 11.13 -11.11
N GLY A 237 -18.00 10.62 -11.77
CA GLY A 237 -17.91 9.61 -12.82
C GLY A 237 -18.19 10.19 -14.21
N ALA A 238 -18.26 9.29 -15.21
CA ALA A 238 -18.66 9.64 -16.58
C ALA A 238 -20.08 10.27 -16.62
N GLY A 239 -20.95 9.90 -15.67
CA GLY A 239 -22.31 10.44 -15.57
C GLY A 239 -22.40 11.93 -15.21
N VAL A 240 -21.27 12.60 -14.90
CA VAL A 240 -21.20 14.06 -14.77
C VAL A 240 -21.40 14.76 -16.13
N GLY A 241 -21.06 14.06 -17.22
CA GLY A 241 -21.38 14.44 -18.60
C GLY A 241 -20.40 15.40 -19.26
N SER A 242 -19.73 16.30 -18.53
CA SER A 242 -18.73 17.19 -19.09
C SER A 242 -17.73 17.71 -18.06
N LYS A 243 -16.63 18.27 -18.53
CA LYS A 243 -15.64 18.94 -17.69
C LYS A 243 -16.22 20.19 -17.00
N GLU A 244 -17.09 20.92 -17.67
CA GLU A 244 -17.75 22.09 -17.14
C GLU A 244 -18.65 21.72 -15.95
N ASN A 245 -19.42 20.64 -16.07
CA ASN A 245 -20.27 20.13 -15.00
C ASN A 245 -19.46 19.63 -13.80
N PHE A 246 -18.21 19.22 -14.03
CA PHE A 246 -17.32 18.82 -12.93
C PHE A 246 -17.06 19.95 -11.93
N LYS A 247 -17.25 21.22 -12.35
CA LYS A 247 -17.19 22.38 -11.46
C LYS A 247 -18.19 22.28 -10.30
N LEU A 248 -19.36 21.70 -10.51
CA LEU A 248 -20.35 21.50 -9.43
C LEU A 248 -19.79 20.63 -8.27
N LEU A 249 -18.90 19.70 -8.59
CA LEU A 249 -18.25 18.84 -7.60
C LEU A 249 -17.22 19.64 -6.79
N TYR A 250 -16.49 20.54 -7.46
CA TYR A 250 -15.55 21.46 -6.77
C TYR A 250 -16.32 22.39 -5.83
N ASP A 251 -17.44 22.98 -6.29
CA ASP A 251 -18.28 23.86 -5.47
C ASP A 251 -18.87 23.13 -4.25
N LEU A 252 -19.25 21.85 -4.41
CA LEU A 252 -19.73 21.03 -3.31
C LEU A 252 -18.61 20.66 -2.34
N ALA A 253 -17.44 20.28 -2.86
CA ALA A 253 -16.28 19.93 -2.05
C ALA A 253 -15.79 21.15 -1.25
N GLU A 254 -15.75 22.35 -1.85
CA GLU A 254 -15.42 23.60 -1.18
C GLU A 254 -16.41 23.90 -0.03
N ALA A 255 -17.71 23.76 -0.29
CA ALA A 255 -18.74 23.97 0.73
C ALA A 255 -18.63 23.01 1.93
N LEU A 256 -18.01 21.85 1.73
CA LEU A 256 -17.80 20.81 2.76
C LEU A 256 -16.39 20.80 3.35
N GLY A 257 -15.47 21.61 2.82
CA GLY A 257 -14.04 21.54 3.18
C GLY A 257 -13.39 20.22 2.75
N GLY A 258 -13.79 19.66 1.61
CA GLY A 258 -13.35 18.38 1.10
C GLY A 258 -12.49 18.49 -0.16
N ALA A 259 -12.02 17.33 -0.64
CA ALA A 259 -11.26 17.19 -1.89
C ALA A 259 -12.15 16.63 -3.02
N VAL A 260 -11.72 16.89 -4.28
CA VAL A 260 -12.40 16.35 -5.46
C VAL A 260 -11.59 15.22 -6.06
N GLY A 261 -12.23 14.07 -6.27
CA GLY A 261 -11.71 12.92 -6.98
C GLY A 261 -12.53 12.54 -8.21
N GLY A 262 -12.07 11.54 -8.96
CA GLY A 262 -12.76 11.04 -10.13
C GLY A 262 -12.61 9.53 -10.31
N SER A 263 -13.55 8.93 -11.02
CA SER A 263 -13.38 7.55 -11.51
C SER A 263 -12.41 7.53 -12.69
N ARG A 264 -11.86 6.36 -13.02
CA ARG A 264 -11.03 6.19 -14.22
C ARG A 264 -11.72 6.72 -15.48
N ALA A 265 -13.01 6.44 -15.65
CA ALA A 265 -13.78 6.93 -16.80
C ALA A 265 -13.84 8.46 -16.86
N ALA A 266 -13.93 9.16 -15.73
CA ALA A 266 -13.90 10.62 -15.70
C ALA A 266 -12.51 11.17 -16.10
N VAL A 267 -11.44 10.50 -15.70
CA VAL A 267 -10.06 10.85 -16.10
C VAL A 267 -9.85 10.58 -17.58
N ASP A 268 -10.23 9.41 -18.08
CA ASP A 268 -10.11 9.03 -19.50
C ASP A 268 -10.87 9.99 -20.42
N LEU A 269 -12.01 10.54 -19.95
CA LEU A 269 -12.79 11.59 -20.62
C LEU A 269 -12.24 13.01 -20.46
N GLY A 270 -11.16 13.19 -19.68
CA GLY A 270 -10.53 14.49 -19.46
C GLY A 270 -11.29 15.43 -18.53
N TYR A 271 -12.22 14.92 -17.71
CA TYR A 271 -13.01 15.73 -16.76
C TYR A 271 -12.17 16.15 -15.55
N CYS A 272 -11.21 15.33 -15.13
CA CYS A 272 -10.24 15.66 -14.08
C CYS A 272 -8.88 15.02 -14.38
N GLU A 273 -7.85 15.50 -13.67
CA GLU A 273 -6.46 15.04 -13.82
C GLU A 273 -6.31 13.61 -13.27
N HIS A 274 -5.30 12.90 -13.80
CA HIS A 274 -4.98 11.50 -13.40
C HIS A 274 -4.68 11.37 -11.91
N GLU A 275 -4.09 12.38 -11.29
CA GLU A 275 -3.77 12.43 -9.84
C GLU A 275 -5.02 12.34 -8.95
N ARG A 276 -6.21 12.64 -9.51
CA ARG A 276 -7.50 12.57 -8.83
C ARG A 276 -8.21 11.23 -9.02
N GLN A 277 -7.58 10.28 -9.74
CA GLN A 277 -8.20 8.98 -10.00
C GLN A 277 -8.31 8.14 -8.73
N ILE A 278 -9.55 7.72 -8.42
CA ILE A 278 -9.86 6.82 -7.30
C ILE A 278 -10.23 5.44 -7.84
N GLY A 279 -9.59 4.40 -7.32
CA GLY A 279 -9.85 3.03 -7.71
C GLY A 279 -8.62 2.14 -7.58
N GLN A 280 -8.73 0.91 -8.05
CA GLN A 280 -7.67 -0.11 -7.98
C GLN A 280 -6.35 0.32 -8.66
N THR A 281 -6.44 1.11 -9.74
CA THR A 281 -5.29 1.62 -10.50
C THR A 281 -4.98 3.09 -10.20
N GLY A 282 -5.67 3.69 -9.26
CA GLY A 282 -5.48 5.05 -8.78
C GLY A 282 -5.22 5.09 -7.28
N VAL A 283 -5.69 6.15 -6.63
CA VAL A 283 -5.55 6.33 -5.19
C VAL A 283 -6.64 5.54 -4.47
N THR A 284 -6.28 4.77 -3.44
CA THR A 284 -7.21 4.19 -2.48
C THR A 284 -7.44 5.19 -1.35
N VAL A 285 -8.72 5.43 -1.00
CA VAL A 285 -9.13 6.45 -0.04
C VAL A 285 -10.08 5.88 1.01
N ARG A 286 -10.03 6.41 2.23
CA ARG A 286 -10.90 6.04 3.36
C ARG A 286 -11.39 7.28 4.10
N PRO A 287 -12.12 8.19 3.43
CA PRO A 287 -12.60 9.41 4.07
C PRO A 287 -13.71 9.11 5.09
N ALA A 288 -13.95 10.05 5.99
CA ALA A 288 -15.12 10.01 6.86
C ALA A 288 -16.42 10.13 6.04
N LEU A 289 -16.40 10.87 4.92
CA LEU A 289 -17.52 11.00 4.00
C LEU A 289 -17.05 10.93 2.54
N PHE A 290 -17.64 10.02 1.77
CA PHE A 290 -17.46 9.91 0.33
C PHE A 290 -18.78 10.21 -0.38
N ILE A 291 -18.78 11.18 -1.30
CA ILE A 291 -19.95 11.52 -2.11
C ILE A 291 -19.64 11.13 -3.56
N SER A 292 -20.36 10.13 -4.05
CA SER A 292 -20.23 9.60 -5.41
C SER A 292 -21.26 10.25 -6.32
N CYS A 293 -20.82 10.92 -7.38
CA CYS A 293 -21.67 11.68 -8.31
C CYS A 293 -21.53 11.11 -9.73
N GLY A 294 -22.60 10.49 -10.27
CA GLY A 294 -22.60 9.94 -11.61
C GLY A 294 -21.58 8.83 -11.84
N ILE A 295 -21.26 8.03 -10.82
CA ILE A 295 -20.37 6.87 -10.87
C ILE A 295 -21.22 5.61 -10.90
N SER A 296 -20.93 4.69 -11.82
CA SER A 296 -21.67 3.43 -11.94
C SER A 296 -21.39 2.44 -10.80
N GLY A 297 -20.17 2.45 -10.25
CA GLY A 297 -19.77 1.48 -9.21
C GLY A 297 -19.14 0.22 -9.76
N ALA A 298 -18.30 0.35 -10.79
CA ALA A 298 -17.45 -0.75 -11.25
C ALA A 298 -16.55 -1.25 -10.11
N VAL A 299 -16.30 -2.56 -10.07
CA VAL A 299 -15.54 -3.24 -8.99
C VAL A 299 -14.18 -2.58 -8.76
N GLN A 300 -13.51 -2.15 -9.85
CA GLN A 300 -12.22 -1.48 -9.79
C GLN A 300 -12.29 -0.11 -9.07
N HIS A 301 -13.40 0.62 -9.21
CA HIS A 301 -13.61 1.87 -8.49
C HIS A 301 -13.96 1.60 -7.03
N LEU A 302 -14.86 0.65 -6.77
CA LEU A 302 -15.26 0.25 -5.42
C LEU A 302 -14.07 -0.16 -4.58
N ALA A 303 -13.12 -0.91 -5.14
CA ALA A 303 -11.88 -1.32 -4.46
C ALA A 303 -11.06 -0.13 -3.90
N GLY A 304 -11.24 1.06 -4.45
CA GLY A 304 -10.53 2.27 -3.99
C GLY A 304 -11.30 3.12 -2.99
N MET A 305 -12.60 2.84 -2.69
CA MET A 305 -13.39 3.75 -1.85
C MET A 305 -14.42 3.08 -0.92
N GLN A 306 -14.70 1.79 -1.08
CA GLN A 306 -15.77 1.10 -0.34
C GLN A 306 -15.58 1.09 1.18
N ASP A 307 -14.33 1.24 1.65
CA ASP A 307 -13.99 1.29 3.08
C ASP A 307 -14.17 2.69 3.69
N SER A 308 -14.80 3.63 2.96
CA SER A 308 -15.15 4.95 3.49
C SER A 308 -16.17 4.82 4.62
N ALA A 309 -16.04 5.64 5.69
CA ALA A 309 -16.91 5.52 6.86
C ALA A 309 -18.39 5.80 6.54
N LYS A 310 -18.67 6.75 5.63
CA LYS A 310 -20.00 7.01 5.06
C LYS A 310 -19.90 7.25 3.57
N ILE A 311 -20.83 6.67 2.82
CA ILE A 311 -20.94 6.80 1.36
C ILE A 311 -22.31 7.31 0.99
N ILE A 312 -22.36 8.42 0.26
CA ILE A 312 -23.56 8.95 -0.39
C ILE A 312 -23.39 8.75 -1.90
N ALA A 313 -24.38 8.16 -2.57
CA ALA A 313 -24.36 8.00 -4.02
C ALA A 313 -25.48 8.80 -4.68
N ILE A 314 -25.14 9.53 -5.73
CA ILE A 314 -26.07 10.28 -6.58
C ILE A 314 -25.94 9.73 -7.99
N ASN A 315 -27.00 9.12 -8.51
CA ASN A 315 -27.04 8.58 -9.87
C ASN A 315 -28.45 8.65 -10.44
N THR A 316 -28.58 8.83 -11.74
CA THR A 316 -29.87 8.75 -12.45
C THR A 316 -30.33 7.31 -12.66
N ASP A 317 -29.39 6.37 -12.77
CA ASP A 317 -29.70 4.94 -12.87
C ASP A 317 -29.90 4.35 -11.47
N LYS A 318 -31.14 3.99 -11.15
CA LYS A 318 -31.52 3.37 -9.86
C LYS A 318 -30.88 2.01 -9.62
N ASP A 319 -30.47 1.30 -10.67
CA ASP A 319 -29.90 -0.03 -10.61
C ASP A 319 -28.35 0.00 -10.64
N ALA A 320 -27.74 1.19 -10.60
CA ALA A 320 -26.31 1.36 -10.60
C ALA A 320 -25.66 0.62 -9.42
N PRO A 321 -24.61 -0.21 -9.65
CA PRO A 321 -23.94 -1.01 -8.62
C PRO A 321 -23.41 -0.20 -7.44
N ILE A 322 -23.14 1.09 -7.61
CA ILE A 322 -22.67 2.00 -6.54
C ILE A 322 -23.65 2.04 -5.35
N PHE A 323 -24.95 1.88 -5.60
CA PHE A 323 -25.96 1.90 -4.54
C PHE A 323 -25.85 0.68 -3.60
N LYS A 324 -25.21 -0.42 -4.01
CA LYS A 324 -25.01 -1.60 -3.16
C LYS A 324 -24.04 -1.33 -1.99
N VAL A 325 -23.13 -0.36 -2.14
CA VAL A 325 -22.17 0.03 -1.10
C VAL A 325 -22.50 1.36 -0.45
N ALA A 326 -23.47 2.11 -1.01
CA ALA A 326 -23.88 3.40 -0.48
C ALA A 326 -24.70 3.25 0.80
N HIS A 327 -24.40 4.09 1.81
CA HIS A 327 -25.21 4.21 3.00
C HIS A 327 -26.48 5.05 2.72
N TYR A 328 -26.37 6.00 1.79
CA TYR A 328 -27.49 6.84 1.33
C TYR A 328 -27.43 6.94 -0.20
N GLY A 329 -28.55 6.65 -0.83
CA GLY A 329 -28.71 6.73 -2.29
C GLY A 329 -29.69 7.84 -2.68
N ILE A 330 -29.33 8.67 -3.65
CA ILE A 330 -30.20 9.66 -4.25
C ILE A 330 -30.33 9.33 -5.74
N VAL A 331 -31.52 8.87 -6.16
CA VAL A 331 -31.81 8.64 -7.57
C VAL A 331 -32.28 9.98 -8.16
N GLY A 332 -31.42 10.60 -8.98
CA GLY A 332 -31.71 11.91 -9.55
C GLY A 332 -30.56 12.51 -10.33
N ASP A 333 -30.86 13.60 -11.03
CA ASP A 333 -29.84 14.35 -11.78
C ASP A 333 -28.98 15.17 -10.82
N LEU A 334 -27.66 14.94 -10.89
CA LEU A 334 -26.66 15.63 -10.07
C LEU A 334 -26.71 17.17 -10.27
N ASN A 335 -27.05 17.63 -11.48
CA ASN A 335 -27.20 19.07 -11.78
C ASN A 335 -28.35 19.73 -11.01
N VAL A 336 -29.31 18.94 -10.54
CA VAL A 336 -30.44 19.42 -9.69
C VAL A 336 -30.12 19.16 -8.21
N VAL A 337 -29.52 18.01 -7.89
CA VAL A 337 -29.30 17.58 -6.50
C VAL A 337 -28.16 18.39 -5.85
N ILE A 338 -27.01 18.53 -6.53
CA ILE A 338 -25.84 19.20 -5.95
C ILE A 338 -26.10 20.67 -5.57
N PRO A 339 -26.72 21.52 -6.41
CA PRO A 339 -27.01 22.88 -6.02
C PRO A 339 -27.94 23.00 -4.78
N LYS A 340 -28.91 22.06 -4.65
CA LYS A 340 -29.78 21.99 -3.45
C LYS A 340 -28.97 21.58 -2.21
N MET A 341 -28.03 20.64 -2.33
CA MET A 341 -27.16 20.26 -1.24
C MET A 341 -26.29 21.43 -0.78
N ILE A 342 -25.64 22.14 -1.72
CA ILE A 342 -24.82 23.33 -1.42
C ILE A 342 -25.63 24.38 -0.69
N LYS A 343 -26.85 24.65 -1.19
CA LYS A 343 -27.77 25.62 -0.53
C LYS A 343 -28.09 25.21 0.90
N ALA A 344 -28.41 23.94 1.12
CA ALA A 344 -28.74 23.43 2.45
C ALA A 344 -27.54 23.46 3.42
N ILE A 345 -26.33 23.20 2.93
CA ILE A 345 -25.11 23.28 3.72
C ILE A 345 -24.85 24.73 4.16
N LYS A 346 -24.91 25.69 3.21
CA LYS A 346 -24.70 27.12 3.50
C LYS A 346 -25.73 27.73 4.43
N GLN A 347 -26.90 27.12 4.58
CA GLN A 347 -27.94 27.60 5.50
C GLN A 347 -27.78 27.07 6.93
N LYS A 348 -26.96 26.02 7.13
CA LYS A 348 -26.74 25.38 8.44
C LYS A 348 -25.40 25.72 9.07
N GLY A 349 -24.45 26.25 8.31
CA GLY A 349 -23.18 26.79 8.78
C GLY A 349 -23.28 28.30 8.94
#